data_3c4683ee5ef79bc9a93c676e0b74e133
#
_entry.id   3c4683ee5ef79bc9a93c676e0b74e133
#
_cell.length_a   1.000
_cell.length_b   1.000
_cell.length_c   1.000
_cell.angle_alpha   90.00
_cell.angle_beta   90.00
_cell.angle_gamma   90.00
#
_symmetry.space_group_name_H-M   'P 1'
#
loop_
_entity.id
_entity.type
_entity.pdbx_description
1 polymer ?
#
loop_
_entity_poly.entity_id
_entity_poly.type
_entity_poly.pdbx_seq_one_letter_code
_entity_poly.pdbx_strand_id
1 'polypeptide(L)' 'MPKAKYNEQEWPILDGADPEEVRASLETFYPELANADYDVDSESGDITFSVAAGTKG' A
#
# COMPACT_ATOMS: atom_id res chain seq x y z
N MET A 1 10.76 5.80 10.31
CA MET A 1 10.69 4.55 9.58
C MET A 1 9.46 4.53 8.71
N PRO A 2 9.56 4.05 7.48
CA PRO A 2 8.42 4.07 6.58
C PRO A 2 7.36 3.05 7.01
N LYS A 3 6.15 3.29 6.56
CA LYS A 3 5.03 2.43 6.87
C LYS A 3 4.19 2.24 5.61
N ALA A 4 3.53 1.10 5.56
CA ALA A 4 2.51 0.87 4.54
C ALA A 4 1.16 1.15 5.17
N LYS A 5 0.33 1.88 4.47
CA LYS A 5 -0.98 2.30 4.99
C LYS A 5 -2.07 1.86 4.04
N TYR A 6 -3.12 1.33 4.60
CA TYR A 6 -4.27 0.93 3.83
C TYR A 6 -5.49 0.84 4.73
N ASN A 7 -6.57 1.51 4.32
CA ASN A 7 -7.85 1.39 5.01
C ASN A 7 -7.72 1.66 6.51
N GLU A 8 -7.00 2.71 6.85
CA GLU A 8 -6.77 3.13 8.23
C GLU A 8 -5.90 2.17 9.03
N GLN A 9 -5.30 1.20 8.36
CA GLN A 9 -4.33 0.31 8.97
C GLN A 9 -2.93 0.74 8.57
N GLU A 10 -1.97 0.47 9.45
CA GLU A 10 -0.58 0.80 9.18
C GLU A 10 0.29 -0.38 9.56
N TRP A 11 1.32 -0.60 8.76
CA TRP A 11 2.30 -1.64 9.02
C TRP A 11 3.69 -1.08 8.83
N PRO A 12 4.64 -1.42 9.69
CA PRO A 12 6.01 -0.99 9.47
C PRO A 12 6.63 -1.71 8.29
N ILE A 13 7.44 -1.00 7.52
CA ILE A 13 8.17 -1.61 6.42
C ILE A 13 9.61 -1.15 6.50
N LEU A 14 10.47 -1.85 5.76
CA LEU A 14 11.87 -1.51 5.73
C LEU A 14 12.13 -0.30 4.87
N ASP A 15 13.18 0.44 5.21
CA ASP A 15 13.63 1.53 4.36
C ASP A 15 13.97 0.99 2.99
N GLY A 16 13.47 1.65 1.97
CA GLY A 16 13.76 1.24 0.62
C GLY A 16 12.96 0.06 0.14
N ALA A 17 11.96 -0.35 0.90
CA ALA A 17 11.11 -1.46 0.48
C ALA A 17 10.42 -1.11 -0.83
N ASP A 18 10.36 -2.08 -1.71
CA ASP A 18 9.73 -1.91 -3.00
C ASP A 18 8.20 -1.88 -2.81
N PRO A 19 7.53 -0.81 -3.25
CA PRO A 19 6.07 -0.74 -3.08
C PRO A 19 5.35 -1.93 -3.69
N GLU A 20 5.85 -2.46 -4.79
CA GLU A 20 5.20 -3.59 -5.42
C GLU A 20 5.31 -4.84 -4.56
N GLU A 21 6.44 -5.02 -3.91
CA GLU A 21 6.61 -6.16 -3.01
C GLU A 21 5.75 -6.01 -1.78
N VAL A 22 5.65 -4.80 -1.26
CA VAL A 22 4.79 -4.55 -0.10
C VAL A 22 3.34 -4.82 -0.47
N ARG A 23 2.92 -4.36 -1.64
CA ARG A 23 1.57 -4.61 -2.12
C ARG A 23 1.30 -6.11 -2.23
N ALA A 24 2.24 -6.84 -2.81
CA ALA A 24 2.07 -8.28 -2.99
C ALA A 24 1.95 -9.00 -1.64
N SER A 25 2.73 -8.54 -0.66
CA SER A 25 2.63 -9.14 0.67
C SER A 25 1.28 -8.87 1.30
N LEU A 26 0.79 -7.63 1.18
CA LEU A 26 -0.50 -7.29 1.76
C LEU A 26 -1.65 -7.92 1.00
N GLU A 27 -1.45 -8.18 -0.27
CA GLU A 27 -2.50 -8.80 -1.08
C GLU A 27 -2.89 -10.17 -0.51
N THR A 28 -1.98 -10.83 0.17
CA THR A 28 -2.28 -12.09 0.80
C THR A 28 -3.40 -11.96 1.81
N PHE A 29 -3.46 -10.83 2.49
CA PHE A 29 -4.49 -10.56 3.50
C PHE A 29 -5.65 -9.77 2.90
N TYR A 30 -5.39 -8.96 1.90
CA TYR A 30 -6.39 -8.09 1.29
C TYR A 30 -6.34 -8.29 -0.22
N PRO A 31 -7.05 -9.29 -0.74
CA PRO A 31 -6.96 -9.61 -2.17
C PRO A 31 -7.31 -8.43 -3.08
N GLU A 32 -8.11 -7.50 -2.59
CA GLU A 32 -8.46 -6.34 -3.40
C GLU A 32 -7.24 -5.49 -3.73
N LEU A 33 -6.15 -5.66 -2.99
CA LEU A 33 -4.95 -4.88 -3.25
C LEU A 33 -4.26 -5.29 -4.56
N ALA A 34 -4.70 -6.38 -5.16
CA ALA A 34 -4.15 -6.76 -6.46
C ALA A 34 -4.35 -5.65 -7.48
N ASN A 35 -5.41 -4.87 -7.33
CA ASN A 35 -5.71 -3.77 -8.24
C ASN A 35 -5.57 -2.41 -7.58
N ALA A 36 -4.89 -2.35 -6.46
CA ALA A 36 -4.77 -1.09 -5.73
C ALA A 36 -3.70 -0.21 -6.34
N ASP A 37 -3.93 1.08 -6.26
CA ASP A 37 -2.91 2.06 -6.55
C ASP A 37 -2.12 2.34 -5.29
N TYR A 38 -0.93 2.87 -5.45
CA TYR A 38 -0.16 3.26 -4.28
C TYR A 38 0.51 4.60 -4.53
N ASP A 39 0.83 5.27 -3.44
CA ASP A 39 1.48 6.56 -3.47
C ASP A 39 2.60 6.51 -2.45
N VAL A 40 3.80 6.88 -2.87
CA VAL A 40 4.96 6.85 -1.99
C VAL A 40 5.30 8.27 -1.59
N ASP A 41 5.32 8.51 -0.28
CA ASP A 41 5.71 9.81 0.25
C ASP A 41 7.21 9.95 0.16
N SER A 42 7.68 10.94 -0.60
CA SER A 42 9.11 11.10 -0.81
C SER A 42 9.83 11.58 0.45
N GLU A 43 9.11 12.12 1.41
CA GLU A 43 9.75 12.60 2.64
C GLU A 43 9.90 11.51 3.68
N SER A 44 8.84 10.79 3.94
CA SER A 44 8.87 9.76 4.97
C SER A 44 9.09 8.37 4.42
N GLY A 45 8.82 8.18 3.14
CA GLY A 45 8.91 6.86 2.54
C GLY A 45 7.67 6.01 2.77
N ASP A 46 6.65 6.59 3.37
CA ASP A 46 5.41 5.85 3.60
C ASP A 46 4.74 5.53 2.27
N ILE A 47 4.11 4.37 2.24
CA ILE A 47 3.39 3.93 1.05
C ILE A 47 1.92 3.84 1.42
N THR A 48 1.07 4.56 0.70
CA THR A 48 -0.36 4.54 0.93
C THR A 48 -1.03 3.80 -0.22
N PHE A 49 -1.80 2.80 0.11
CA PHE A 49 -2.53 2.03 -0.89
C PHE A 49 -3.98 2.46 -0.90
N SER A 50 -4.55 2.52 -2.10
CA SER A 50 -5.97 2.83 -2.22
C SER A 50 -6.57 1.99 -3.34
N VAL A 51 -7.72 1.43 -3.06
CA VAL A 51 -8.45 0.64 -4.04
C VAL A 51 -9.50 1.56 -4.64
N ALA A 52 -9.51 1.63 -5.95
CA ALA A 52 -10.52 2.42 -6.65
C ALA A 52 -11.84 1.69 -6.52
N ALA A 53 -12.59 2.05 -5.54
CA ALA A 53 -13.84 1.37 -5.31
C ALA A 53 -14.83 1.80 -6.33
N GLY A 54 -15.20 1.05 -6.96
CA GLY A 54 -16.15 1.34 -7.72
C GLY A 54 -16.17 1.98 -8.88
N THR A 55 -15.94 2.05 -9.12
CA THR A 55 -15.95 2.65 -10.01
C THR A 55 -16.99 2.70 -10.77
N LYS A 56 -17.43 2.86 -10.83
CA LYS A 56 -18.11 2.98 -11.32
C LYS A 56 -18.47 2.82 -11.97
N GLY A 57 -18.30 2.62 -11.87
CA GLY A 57 -18.86 2.49 -12.57
C GLY A 57 -19.36 2.48 -13.21
#